data_2686f20aabf684dea2319048e63e5c10
#
_entry.id   2686f20aabf684dea2319048e63e5c10
#
_cell.length_a   1.000
_cell.length_b   1.000
_cell.length_c   1.000
_cell.angle_alpha   90.00
_cell.angle_beta   90.00
_cell.angle_gamma   90.00
#
_symmetry.space_group_name_H-M   'P 1'
#
loop_
_entity.id
_entity.type
_entity.pdbx_description
1 polymer ?
#
loop_
_entity_poly.entity_id
_entity_poly.type
_entity_poly.pdbx_seq_one_letter_code
_entity_poly.pdbx_strand_id
1 'polypeptide(L)'
;MAIECSYYLEDLDTRELPRRFLEAFAAILSHSNYAPLLDAASRVGLRCSRCAVTCPVYQASGDRRDIPCDRSALLLEVYKRYFTLRGNLSARFGKSFVLTEDYINRMAEEFYRCTACRRCKKECPLGIDHALITRLGRWILAEVGITPKALVVATREQLEGETHNTSAIPAAAMKDTCEFLEEDCADEHGLEIEFPVDAEGSEYVFFPAVSDYLLEPDTLMGGAAVMKATGGSWTIGTRNFDGINYGLFYSDRLLGRIVSAEVDELRRLKGKKILIGECGHASRSAKVGIPTFCGGKNAPPVINIMEYTHKALVDGRLKVKSGAISERVTYHDPCNIARSKWIINQPREILEAICKDYVD
;
A
#
# COMPACT_ATOMS: atom_id res chain seq x y z
N MET A 1 12.31 -3.97 26.40
CA MET A 1 13.18 -3.11 25.57
C MET A 1 12.26 -2.17 24.83
N ALA A 2 12.28 -0.87 25.14
CA ALA A 2 11.62 0.13 24.34
C ALA A 2 12.34 0.14 22.98
N ILE A 3 11.60 -0.13 21.91
CA ILE A 3 12.13 0.10 20.56
C ILE A 3 12.26 1.60 20.46
N GLU A 4 13.48 2.12 20.46
CA GLU A 4 13.76 3.50 20.07
C GLU A 4 13.43 3.66 18.58
N CYS A 5 12.15 3.81 18.30
CA CYS A 5 11.73 4.27 16.99
C CYS A 5 11.98 5.76 16.92
N SER A 6 13.05 6.17 16.24
CA SER A 6 13.24 7.56 15.89
C SER A 6 12.17 7.97 14.90
N TYR A 7 11.07 8.55 15.39
CA TYR A 7 10.00 9.09 14.55
C TYR A 7 10.32 10.48 14.01
N TYR A 8 11.40 11.09 14.48
CA TYR A 8 11.79 12.43 14.12
C TYR A 8 12.83 12.42 13.01
N LEU A 9 12.65 13.26 12.01
CA LEU A 9 13.73 13.61 11.09
C LEU A 9 14.76 14.47 11.82
N GLU A 10 16.04 14.30 11.48
CA GLU A 10 17.18 14.92 12.19
C GLU A 10 17.09 16.46 12.27
N ASP A 11 16.42 17.11 11.33
CA ASP A 11 16.26 18.57 11.25
C ASP A 11 14.85 19.06 11.65
N LEU A 12 14.12 18.31 12.47
CA LEU A 12 12.78 18.71 12.86
C LEU A 12 12.81 19.94 13.78
N ASP A 13 12.19 21.03 13.30
CA ASP A 13 11.86 22.16 14.16
C ASP A 13 10.65 21.80 15.04
N THR A 14 10.89 21.52 16.32
CA THR A 14 9.83 21.17 17.28
C THR A 14 9.12 22.38 17.86
N ARG A 15 9.60 23.60 17.57
CA ARG A 15 8.95 24.82 18.06
C ARG A 15 7.53 24.91 17.53
N GLU A 16 6.59 25.24 18.40
CA GLU A 16 5.18 25.38 18.08
C GLU A 16 4.55 24.14 17.41
N LEU A 17 5.07 22.92 17.68
CA LEU A 17 4.60 21.68 17.08
C LEU A 17 3.06 21.53 17.10
N PRO A 18 2.34 21.82 18.19
CA PRO A 18 0.87 21.76 18.19
C PRO A 18 0.23 22.72 17.18
N ARG A 19 0.76 23.93 16.98
CA ARG A 19 0.24 24.89 15.99
C ARG A 19 0.47 24.37 14.57
N ARG A 20 1.69 23.93 14.25
CA ARG A 20 2.04 23.39 12.95
C ARG A 20 1.22 22.14 12.61
N PHE A 21 0.97 21.27 13.60
CA PHE A 21 0.11 20.10 13.43
C PHE A 21 -1.33 20.50 13.05
N LEU A 22 -1.89 21.50 13.70
CA LEU A 22 -3.25 22.02 13.39
C LEU A 22 -3.30 22.70 12.03
N GLU A 23 -2.28 23.43 11.63
CA GLU A 23 -2.16 24.05 10.31
C GLU A 23 -2.10 22.99 9.19
N ALA A 24 -1.26 21.96 9.36
CA ALA A 24 -1.18 20.82 8.44
C ALA A 24 -2.53 20.08 8.35
N PHE A 25 -3.18 19.86 9.48
CA PHE A 25 -4.49 19.22 9.52
C PHE A 25 -5.55 20.06 8.79
N ALA A 26 -5.59 21.37 9.02
CA ALA A 26 -6.49 22.30 8.32
C ALA A 26 -6.25 22.25 6.81
N ALA A 27 -4.99 22.32 6.37
CA ALA A 27 -4.62 22.26 4.96
C ALA A 27 -5.09 20.94 4.31
N ILE A 28 -4.85 19.80 4.96
CA ILE A 28 -5.31 18.51 4.45
C ILE A 28 -6.84 18.45 4.35
N LEU A 29 -7.57 18.95 5.34
CA LEU A 29 -9.04 18.96 5.32
C LEU A 29 -9.60 19.86 4.21
N SER A 30 -8.96 20.98 3.90
CA SER A 30 -9.41 21.92 2.86
C SER A 30 -9.16 21.41 1.43
N HIS A 31 -8.20 20.49 1.24
CA HIS A 31 -7.80 19.95 -0.06
C HIS A 31 -8.14 18.47 -0.24
N SER A 32 -8.99 17.90 0.61
CA SER A 32 -9.36 16.51 0.57
C SER A 32 -10.80 16.24 1.02
N ASN A 33 -11.26 15.01 0.81
CA ASN A 33 -12.60 14.57 1.23
C ASN A 33 -12.61 13.91 2.63
N TYR A 34 -11.60 14.18 3.49
CA TYR A 34 -11.55 13.57 4.82
C TYR A 34 -12.50 14.21 5.84
N ALA A 35 -12.87 15.46 5.67
CA ALA A 35 -13.74 16.15 6.63
C ALA A 35 -15.10 15.44 6.83
N PRO A 36 -15.86 15.04 5.81
CA PRO A 36 -17.11 14.29 5.98
C PRO A 36 -16.90 12.94 6.70
N LEU A 37 -15.78 12.24 6.41
CA LEU A 37 -15.45 10.99 7.10
C LEU A 37 -15.24 11.20 8.60
N LEU A 38 -14.45 12.20 8.97
CA LEU A 38 -14.17 12.52 10.37
C LEU A 38 -15.42 13.02 11.10
N ASP A 39 -16.24 13.83 10.44
CA ASP A 39 -17.50 14.30 11.03
C ASP A 39 -18.44 13.13 11.34
N ALA A 40 -18.67 12.24 10.38
CA ALA A 40 -19.44 11.03 10.57
C ALA A 40 -18.87 10.15 11.68
N ALA A 41 -17.57 9.80 11.63
CA ALA A 41 -16.93 8.98 12.63
C ALA A 41 -16.95 9.61 14.03
N SER A 42 -16.83 10.95 14.10
CA SER A 42 -16.86 11.67 15.36
C SER A 42 -18.24 11.67 16.05
N ARG A 43 -19.31 11.58 15.28
CA ARG A 43 -20.71 11.56 15.80
C ARG A 43 -21.15 10.17 16.21
N VAL A 44 -20.80 9.14 15.42
CA VAL A 44 -21.30 7.78 15.62
C VAL A 44 -20.29 6.85 16.29
N GLY A 45 -19.02 7.25 16.36
CA GLY A 45 -17.93 6.43 16.89
C GLY A 45 -18.09 6.14 18.37
N LEU A 46 -18.44 4.90 18.69
CA LEU A 46 -18.46 4.37 20.06
C LEU A 46 -17.13 3.68 20.32
N ARG A 47 -16.56 3.89 21.51
CA ARG A 47 -15.36 3.14 21.98
C ARG A 47 -15.77 1.78 22.54
N CYS A 48 -16.48 0.97 21.75
CA CYS A 48 -17.01 -0.34 22.17
C CYS A 48 -15.96 -1.45 22.15
N SER A 49 -14.76 -1.19 21.62
CA SER A 49 -13.62 -2.12 21.52
C SER A 49 -13.88 -3.40 20.72
N ARG A 50 -15.00 -3.53 20.00
CA ARG A 50 -15.31 -4.70 19.18
C ARG A 50 -14.20 -4.98 18.16
N CYS A 51 -13.60 -3.95 17.58
CA CYS A 51 -12.51 -4.06 16.64
C CYS A 51 -11.20 -4.66 17.20
N ALA A 52 -11.09 -4.80 18.54
CA ALA A 52 -9.94 -5.43 19.19
C ALA A 52 -9.82 -6.92 18.83
N VAL A 53 -10.94 -7.64 18.72
CA VAL A 53 -10.95 -9.10 18.48
C VAL A 53 -10.30 -9.52 17.16
N THR A 54 -10.22 -8.63 16.17
CA THR A 54 -9.63 -8.90 14.86
C THR A 54 -8.34 -8.14 14.60
N CYS A 55 -7.91 -7.28 15.53
CA CYS A 55 -6.68 -6.50 15.35
C CYS A 55 -5.45 -7.37 15.63
N PRO A 56 -4.60 -7.67 14.63
CA PRO A 56 -3.44 -8.54 14.84
C PRO A 56 -2.43 -7.92 15.81
N VAL A 57 -2.31 -6.59 15.82
CA VAL A 57 -1.40 -5.90 16.73
C VAL A 57 -1.87 -6.03 18.17
N TYR A 58 -3.15 -5.79 18.42
CA TYR A 58 -3.73 -5.96 19.76
C TYR A 58 -3.69 -7.42 20.22
N GLN A 59 -3.98 -8.38 19.34
CA GLN A 59 -3.91 -9.81 19.69
C GLN A 59 -2.49 -10.25 20.09
N ALA A 60 -1.48 -9.65 19.48
CA ALA A 60 -0.08 -9.95 19.81
C ALA A 60 0.41 -9.21 21.07
N SER A 61 -0.03 -7.96 21.29
CA SER A 61 0.51 -7.11 22.36
C SER A 61 -0.31 -7.16 23.66
N GLY A 62 -1.62 -7.38 23.57
CA GLY A 62 -2.56 -7.16 24.68
C GLY A 62 -2.67 -5.70 25.14
N ASP A 63 -1.95 -4.77 24.51
CA ASP A 63 -1.89 -3.38 24.92
C ASP A 63 -3.14 -2.62 24.44
N ARG A 64 -3.86 -2.01 25.38
CA ARG A 64 -5.07 -1.25 25.08
C ARG A 64 -4.85 -0.12 24.06
N ARG A 65 -3.65 0.45 23.99
CA ARG A 65 -3.27 1.46 23.00
C ARG A 65 -3.34 0.94 21.54
N ASP A 66 -3.33 -0.38 21.37
CA ASP A 66 -3.45 -1.03 20.06
C ASP A 66 -4.89 -1.29 19.62
N ILE A 67 -5.88 -1.00 20.45
CA ILE A 67 -7.28 -1.12 20.08
C ILE A 67 -7.60 -0.07 18.99
N PRO A 68 -8.08 -0.48 17.81
CA PRO A 68 -8.23 0.45 16.69
C PRO A 68 -9.15 1.65 16.94
N CYS A 69 -10.25 1.47 17.70
CA CYS A 69 -11.16 2.58 18.01
C CYS A 69 -10.55 3.55 19.03
N ASP A 70 -9.76 3.09 19.98
CA ASP A 70 -9.06 3.95 20.95
C ASP A 70 -7.97 4.74 20.25
N ARG A 71 -7.20 4.07 19.37
CA ARG A 71 -6.17 4.71 18.56
C ARG A 71 -6.75 5.82 17.65
N SER A 72 -7.79 5.54 16.88
CA SER A 72 -8.40 6.55 16.01
C SER A 72 -9.07 7.68 16.77
N ALA A 73 -9.50 7.44 18.00
CA ALA A 73 -10.10 8.46 18.86
C ALA A 73 -9.14 9.61 19.17
N LEU A 74 -7.81 9.37 19.20
CA LEU A 74 -6.82 10.42 19.40
C LEU A 74 -6.97 11.53 18.35
N LEU A 75 -7.05 11.18 17.06
CA LEU A 75 -7.26 12.17 16.00
C LEU A 75 -8.67 12.78 16.04
N LEU A 76 -9.69 11.96 16.32
CA LEU A 76 -11.08 12.44 16.42
C LEU A 76 -11.29 13.43 17.57
N GLU A 77 -10.55 13.32 18.67
CA GLU A 77 -10.57 14.30 19.76
C GLU A 77 -10.02 15.66 19.31
N VAL A 78 -8.88 15.65 18.59
CA VAL A 78 -8.33 16.87 17.98
C VAL A 78 -9.32 17.47 16.99
N TYR A 79 -9.90 16.65 16.09
CA TYR A 79 -10.89 17.09 15.14
C TYR A 79 -12.10 17.74 15.81
N LYS A 80 -12.70 17.06 16.79
CA LYS A 80 -13.85 17.58 17.56
C LYS A 80 -13.55 18.93 18.21
N ARG A 81 -12.35 19.06 18.77
CA ARG A 81 -11.97 20.25 19.53
C ARG A 81 -11.72 21.47 18.63
N TYR A 82 -10.96 21.28 17.53
CA TYR A 82 -10.44 22.40 16.76
C TYR A 82 -11.18 22.64 15.44
N PHE A 83 -11.89 21.65 14.92
CA PHE A 83 -12.50 21.72 13.58
C PHE A 83 -14.03 21.61 13.59
N THR A 84 -14.68 21.64 14.76
CA THR A 84 -16.14 21.68 14.86
C THR A 84 -16.63 22.92 15.62
N LEU A 85 -17.79 23.44 15.22
CA LEU A 85 -18.42 24.58 15.90
C LEU A 85 -18.64 24.32 17.39
N ARG A 86 -19.09 23.10 17.74
CA ARG A 86 -19.34 22.70 19.14
C ARG A 86 -18.05 22.71 19.95
N GLY A 87 -16.96 22.23 19.39
CA GLY A 87 -15.64 22.23 20.04
C GLY A 87 -15.14 23.65 20.30
N ASN A 88 -15.31 24.54 19.34
CA ASN A 88 -14.92 25.94 19.49
C ASN A 88 -15.75 26.67 20.54
N LEU A 89 -17.04 26.39 20.61
CA LEU A 89 -17.92 26.97 21.65
C LEU A 89 -17.57 26.43 23.03
N SER A 90 -17.38 25.13 23.19
CA SER A 90 -17.05 24.53 24.50
C SER A 90 -15.73 25.05 25.07
N ALA A 91 -14.79 25.42 24.21
CA ALA A 91 -13.52 26.02 24.63
C ALA A 91 -13.66 27.37 25.33
N ARG A 92 -14.72 28.13 25.01
CA ARG A 92 -14.99 29.42 25.64
C ARG A 92 -15.51 29.27 27.09
N PHE A 93 -15.98 28.07 27.46
CA PHE A 93 -16.56 27.80 28.78
C PHE A 93 -15.65 26.99 29.73
N GLY A 94 -14.35 26.92 29.47
CA GLY A 94 -13.32 26.70 30.49
C GLY A 94 -12.87 25.25 30.75
N LYS A 95 -13.37 24.21 30.06
CA LYS A 95 -12.81 22.85 30.17
C LYS A 95 -12.65 22.23 28.78
N SER A 96 -11.62 22.59 28.07
CA SER A 96 -11.38 22.01 26.77
C SER A 96 -10.03 21.29 26.69
N PHE A 97 -10.01 20.19 25.97
CA PHE A 97 -8.80 19.52 25.55
C PHE A 97 -7.83 20.51 24.86
N VAL A 98 -6.57 20.49 25.26
CA VAL A 98 -5.49 21.26 24.63
C VAL A 98 -4.52 20.29 24.00
N LEU A 99 -4.21 20.49 22.73
CA LEU A 99 -3.22 19.70 22.02
C LEU A 99 -1.81 20.07 22.52
N THR A 100 -1.06 19.07 22.99
CA THR A 100 0.32 19.23 23.49
C THR A 100 1.27 18.41 22.64
N GLU A 101 2.57 18.66 22.75
CA GLU A 101 3.62 17.84 22.12
C GLU A 101 3.55 16.39 22.58
N ASP A 102 3.35 16.13 23.89
CA ASP A 102 3.21 14.78 24.41
C ASP A 102 2.03 14.03 23.79
N TYR A 103 0.94 14.75 23.51
CA TYR A 103 -0.21 14.13 22.85
C TYR A 103 0.11 13.78 21.39
N ILE A 104 0.85 14.62 20.69
CA ILE A 104 1.30 14.38 19.31
C ILE A 104 2.29 13.20 19.29
N ASN A 105 3.23 13.15 20.21
CA ASN A 105 4.18 12.04 20.35
C ASN A 105 3.45 10.72 20.63
N ARG A 106 2.47 10.75 21.52
CA ARG A 106 1.60 9.60 21.76
C ARG A 106 0.85 9.17 20.49
N MET A 107 0.30 10.12 19.71
CA MET A 107 -0.31 9.78 18.42
C MET A 107 0.70 9.11 17.48
N ALA A 108 1.93 9.59 17.42
CA ALA A 108 2.96 9.00 16.57
C ALA A 108 3.24 7.54 16.96
N GLU A 109 3.50 7.27 18.23
CA GLU A 109 3.72 5.92 18.74
C GLU A 109 2.55 4.98 18.41
N GLU A 110 1.32 5.38 18.74
CA GLU A 110 0.16 4.53 18.56
C GLU A 110 -0.21 4.35 17.08
N PHE A 111 -0.07 5.39 16.26
CA PHE A 111 -0.46 5.33 14.87
C PHE A 111 0.48 4.47 14.02
N TYR A 112 1.80 4.56 14.24
CA TYR A 112 2.75 3.76 13.47
C TYR A 112 2.80 2.28 13.88
N ARG A 113 2.20 1.89 14.98
CA ARG A 113 1.97 0.47 15.33
C ARG A 113 0.88 -0.19 14.46
N CYS A 114 0.01 0.57 13.81
CA CYS A 114 -1.06 0.03 12.98
C CYS A 114 -0.52 -0.49 11.64
N THR A 115 -0.81 -1.74 11.28
CA THR A 115 -0.43 -2.34 10.00
C THR A 115 -1.31 -1.89 8.82
N ALA A 116 -2.26 -0.98 9.02
CA ALA A 116 -3.21 -0.49 8.01
C ALA A 116 -4.03 -1.60 7.29
N CYS A 117 -4.14 -2.78 7.89
CA CYS A 117 -4.78 -3.97 7.30
C CYS A 117 -6.31 -3.89 7.17
N ARG A 118 -6.97 -2.92 7.79
CA ARG A 118 -8.43 -2.64 7.72
C ARG A 118 -9.35 -3.75 8.26
N ARG A 119 -8.84 -4.74 9.01
CA ARG A 119 -9.71 -5.74 9.67
C ARG A 119 -10.74 -5.07 10.58
N CYS A 120 -10.32 -4.05 11.31
CA CYS A 120 -11.17 -3.27 12.19
C CYS A 120 -12.41 -2.66 11.50
N LYS A 121 -12.30 -2.27 10.23
CA LYS A 121 -13.44 -1.80 9.43
C LYS A 121 -14.47 -2.90 9.19
N LYS A 122 -14.03 -4.13 8.95
CA LYS A 122 -14.93 -5.28 8.70
C LYS A 122 -15.69 -5.69 9.95
N GLU A 123 -15.04 -5.58 11.10
CA GLU A 123 -15.62 -5.93 12.39
C GLU A 123 -16.49 -4.81 12.99
N CYS A 124 -16.28 -3.58 12.56
CA CYS A 124 -17.04 -2.45 13.11
C CYS A 124 -18.50 -2.49 12.65
N PRO A 125 -19.49 -2.60 13.58
CA PRO A 125 -20.91 -2.63 13.22
C PRO A 125 -21.38 -1.32 12.56
N LEU A 126 -20.65 -0.23 12.75
CA LEU A 126 -20.90 1.08 12.14
C LEU A 126 -20.08 1.31 10.87
N GLY A 127 -19.25 0.34 10.45
CA GLY A 127 -18.41 0.43 9.26
C GLY A 127 -17.28 1.47 9.31
N ILE A 128 -16.94 1.96 10.53
CA ILE A 128 -15.89 2.99 10.68
C ILE A 128 -14.53 2.39 10.27
N ASP A 129 -13.85 3.06 9.36
CA ASP A 129 -12.50 2.69 8.94
C ASP A 129 -11.45 3.33 9.86
N HIS A 130 -11.24 2.72 11.05
CA HIS A 130 -10.25 3.20 12.01
C HIS A 130 -8.82 3.21 11.44
N ALA A 131 -8.50 2.30 10.54
CA ALA A 131 -7.20 2.27 9.88
C ALA A 131 -7.00 3.47 8.93
N LEU A 132 -8.06 3.92 8.26
CA LEU A 132 -8.01 5.10 7.41
C LEU A 132 -7.85 6.39 8.24
N ILE A 133 -8.56 6.49 9.38
CA ILE A 133 -8.40 7.62 10.30
C ILE A 133 -6.97 7.65 10.87
N THR A 134 -6.43 6.50 11.27
CA THR A 134 -5.04 6.37 11.73
C THR A 134 -4.05 6.79 10.64
N ARG A 135 -4.29 6.38 9.40
CA ARG A 135 -3.45 6.75 8.25
C ARG A 135 -3.49 8.27 7.98
N LEU A 136 -4.66 8.89 8.08
CA LEU A 136 -4.78 10.35 8.00
C LEU A 136 -3.94 11.03 9.10
N GLY A 137 -3.97 10.51 10.32
CA GLY A 137 -3.12 11.01 11.40
C GLY A 137 -1.63 10.89 11.07
N ARG A 138 -1.19 9.78 10.44
CA ARG A 138 0.18 9.64 9.94
C ARG A 138 0.53 10.69 8.89
N TRP A 139 -0.40 11.02 8.01
CA TRP A 139 -0.16 12.06 7.01
C TRP A 139 0.06 13.42 7.66
N ILE A 140 -0.78 13.80 8.63
CA ILE A 140 -0.59 15.04 9.37
C ILE A 140 0.75 15.05 10.11
N LEU A 141 1.12 13.93 10.76
CA LEU A 141 2.40 13.76 11.43
C LEU A 141 3.58 13.92 10.45
N ALA A 142 3.47 13.32 9.26
CA ALA A 142 4.51 13.43 8.23
C ALA A 142 4.70 14.86 7.72
N GLU A 143 3.64 15.65 7.60
CA GLU A 143 3.73 17.06 7.18
C GLU A 143 4.41 17.95 8.23
N VAL A 144 4.50 17.47 9.49
CA VAL A 144 5.27 18.15 10.54
C VAL A 144 6.61 17.45 10.86
N GLY A 145 7.02 16.49 10.01
CA GLY A 145 8.32 15.83 10.11
C GLY A 145 8.37 14.62 11.05
N ILE A 146 7.24 14.13 11.53
CA ILE A 146 7.17 12.96 12.42
C ILE A 146 6.78 11.73 11.63
N THR A 147 7.79 11.00 11.13
CA THR A 147 7.60 9.78 10.32
C THR A 147 8.77 8.83 10.53
N PRO A 148 8.55 7.50 10.58
CA PRO A 148 9.63 6.53 10.68
C PRO A 148 10.67 6.72 9.58
N LYS A 149 11.95 6.80 9.95
CA LYS A 149 13.07 7.09 9.05
C LYS A 149 13.09 6.15 7.84
N ALA A 150 12.83 4.86 8.06
CA ALA A 150 12.82 3.87 6.98
C ALA A 150 11.80 4.19 5.88
N LEU A 151 10.59 4.65 6.23
CA LEU A 151 9.59 5.04 5.24
C LEU A 151 10.03 6.28 4.44
N VAL A 152 10.66 7.25 5.13
CA VAL A 152 11.14 8.48 4.49
C VAL A 152 12.28 8.19 3.53
N VAL A 153 13.27 7.38 3.95
CA VAL A 153 14.43 7.03 3.13
C VAL A 153 13.98 6.31 1.86
N ALA A 154 13.17 5.26 1.98
CA ALA A 154 12.69 4.51 0.83
C ALA A 154 11.84 5.37 -0.13
N THR A 155 10.94 6.22 0.40
CA THR A 155 10.12 7.08 -0.44
C THR A 155 10.94 8.19 -1.12
N ARG A 156 11.93 8.73 -0.42
CA ARG A 156 12.83 9.75 -0.98
C ARG A 156 13.69 9.15 -2.08
N GLU A 157 14.27 7.96 -1.87
CA GLU A 157 15.05 7.26 -2.89
C GLU A 157 14.20 7.01 -4.15
N GLN A 158 12.97 6.53 -3.99
CA GLN A 158 12.08 6.29 -5.13
C GLN A 158 11.72 7.58 -5.91
N LEU A 159 11.58 8.72 -5.23
CA LEU A 159 11.14 9.96 -5.86
C LEU A 159 12.28 10.89 -6.31
N GLU A 160 13.39 10.89 -5.60
CA GLU A 160 14.47 11.89 -5.69
C GLU A 160 15.86 11.25 -5.83
N GLY A 161 15.98 9.94 -5.55
CA GLY A 161 17.22 9.20 -5.73
C GLY A 161 17.55 8.94 -7.21
N GLU A 162 18.78 8.59 -7.50
CA GLU A 162 19.25 8.31 -8.85
C GLU A 162 18.63 7.03 -9.45
N THR A 163 18.24 6.11 -8.58
CA THR A 163 17.72 4.78 -8.99
C THR A 163 16.21 4.74 -9.15
N HIS A 164 15.47 5.69 -8.58
CA HIS A 164 14.02 5.80 -8.63
C HIS A 164 13.26 4.54 -8.17
N ASN A 165 13.80 3.80 -7.19
CA ASN A 165 13.12 2.66 -6.56
C ASN A 165 13.44 2.59 -5.06
N THR A 166 12.62 1.84 -4.29
CA THR A 166 12.69 1.84 -2.82
C THR A 166 13.91 1.14 -2.23
N SER A 167 14.68 0.40 -3.04
CA SER A 167 15.84 -0.41 -2.62
C SER A 167 17.16 0.06 -3.24
N ALA A 168 17.16 1.19 -3.93
CA ALA A 168 18.35 1.78 -4.58
C ALA A 168 19.05 0.81 -5.57
N ILE A 169 18.28 0.01 -6.32
CA ILE A 169 18.82 -0.90 -7.35
C ILE A 169 19.07 -0.12 -8.63
N PRO A 170 20.33 -0.06 -9.13
CA PRO A 170 20.62 0.53 -10.43
C PRO A 170 19.97 -0.25 -11.58
N ALA A 171 19.57 0.46 -12.64
CA ALA A 171 18.97 -0.16 -13.83
C ALA A 171 19.87 -1.24 -14.48
N ALA A 172 21.19 -1.09 -14.41
CA ALA A 172 22.14 -2.11 -14.88
C ALA A 172 22.01 -3.40 -14.07
N ALA A 173 22.04 -3.28 -12.73
CA ALA A 173 21.89 -4.45 -11.85
C ALA A 173 20.52 -5.13 -12.01
N MET A 174 19.44 -4.36 -12.26
CA MET A 174 18.12 -4.92 -12.58
C MET A 174 18.16 -5.74 -13.88
N LYS A 175 18.83 -5.24 -14.94
CA LYS A 175 18.99 -5.97 -16.19
C LYS A 175 19.80 -7.25 -16.01
N ASP A 176 20.94 -7.15 -15.32
CA ASP A 176 21.80 -8.32 -15.03
C ASP A 176 21.01 -9.38 -14.26
N THR A 177 20.15 -8.97 -13.30
CA THR A 177 19.25 -9.89 -12.60
C THR A 177 18.24 -10.54 -13.54
N CYS A 178 17.63 -9.78 -14.47
CA CYS A 178 16.69 -10.36 -15.44
C CYS A 178 17.37 -11.39 -16.33
N GLU A 179 18.56 -11.10 -16.85
CA GLU A 179 19.34 -12.03 -17.67
C GLU A 179 19.71 -13.31 -16.87
N PHE A 180 20.14 -13.15 -15.62
CA PHE A 180 20.41 -14.29 -14.73
C PHE A 180 19.16 -15.15 -14.50
N LEU A 181 17.99 -14.55 -14.28
CA LEU A 181 16.74 -15.28 -14.07
C LEU A 181 16.22 -16.00 -15.32
N GLU A 182 16.56 -15.51 -16.52
CA GLU A 182 16.30 -16.21 -17.77
C GLU A 182 17.10 -17.52 -17.85
N GLU A 183 18.40 -17.45 -17.52
CA GLU A 183 19.28 -18.61 -17.48
C GLU A 183 18.86 -19.60 -16.40
N ASP A 184 18.61 -19.11 -15.18
CA ASP A 184 18.21 -19.91 -14.03
C ASP A 184 16.89 -20.66 -14.28
N CYS A 185 15.90 -20.00 -14.86
CA CYS A 185 14.61 -20.60 -15.22
C CYS A 185 14.78 -21.71 -16.28
N ALA A 186 15.66 -21.52 -17.23
CA ALA A 186 15.97 -22.53 -18.24
C ALA A 186 16.67 -23.74 -17.63
N ASP A 187 17.62 -23.53 -16.73
CA ASP A 187 18.40 -24.59 -16.08
C ASP A 187 17.58 -25.36 -15.06
N GLU A 188 16.82 -24.68 -14.18
CA GLU A 188 16.09 -25.35 -13.10
C GLU A 188 14.75 -25.93 -13.54
N HIS A 189 14.05 -25.24 -14.45
CA HIS A 189 12.68 -25.57 -14.85
C HIS A 189 12.55 -26.05 -16.30
N GLY A 190 13.63 -25.97 -17.09
CA GLY A 190 13.59 -26.30 -18.51
C GLY A 190 12.68 -25.37 -19.31
N LEU A 191 12.43 -24.16 -18.82
CA LEU A 191 11.54 -23.19 -19.41
C LEU A 191 12.30 -21.92 -19.79
N GLU A 192 12.46 -21.71 -21.10
CA GLU A 192 13.02 -20.46 -21.61
C GLU A 192 12.00 -19.33 -21.38
N ILE A 193 12.36 -18.31 -20.59
CA ILE A 193 11.59 -17.08 -20.40
C ILE A 193 12.39 -15.91 -20.98
N GLU A 194 11.77 -14.74 -21.09
CA GLU A 194 12.39 -13.51 -21.55
C GLU A 194 11.82 -12.34 -20.77
N PHE A 195 12.69 -11.43 -20.33
CA PHE A 195 12.31 -10.16 -19.72
C PHE A 195 12.54 -9.02 -20.74
N PRO A 196 11.51 -8.64 -21.50
CA PRO A 196 11.66 -7.53 -22.45
C PRO A 196 11.83 -6.21 -21.68
N VAL A 197 13.03 -5.64 -21.76
CA VAL A 197 13.37 -4.39 -21.06
C VAL A 197 13.27 -3.22 -22.03
N ASP A 198 12.57 -2.16 -21.61
CA ASP A 198 12.35 -0.92 -22.37
C ASP A 198 11.76 -1.11 -23.78
N ALA A 199 11.00 -2.19 -24.01
CA ALA A 199 10.32 -2.42 -25.28
C ALA A 199 9.11 -1.49 -25.43
N GLU A 200 9.16 -0.60 -26.42
CA GLU A 200 8.09 0.36 -26.69
C GLU A 200 6.86 -0.29 -27.35
N GLY A 201 5.68 0.22 -27.04
CA GLY A 201 4.42 -0.15 -27.69
C GLY A 201 3.78 -1.42 -27.14
N SER A 202 4.31 -1.98 -26.07
CA SER A 202 3.76 -3.16 -25.41
C SER A 202 2.34 -2.91 -24.85
N GLU A 203 1.52 -3.95 -24.76
CA GLU A 203 0.19 -3.84 -24.16
C GLU A 203 0.28 -3.57 -22.66
N TYR A 204 1.24 -4.22 -21.99
CA TYR A 204 1.45 -4.10 -20.54
C TYR A 204 2.83 -3.57 -20.22
N VAL A 205 2.91 -2.60 -19.31
CA VAL A 205 4.16 -2.28 -18.61
C VAL A 205 4.06 -2.88 -17.21
N PHE A 206 5.00 -3.75 -16.88
CA PHE A 206 5.00 -4.53 -15.64
C PHE A 206 5.79 -3.80 -14.55
N PHE A 207 5.17 -3.65 -13.39
CA PHE A 207 5.73 -3.05 -12.18
C PHE A 207 5.69 -4.09 -11.06
N PRO A 208 6.69 -4.96 -10.95
CA PRO A 208 6.83 -5.86 -9.81
C PRO A 208 7.23 -5.08 -8.56
N ALA A 209 7.23 -5.72 -7.41
CA ALA A 209 7.91 -5.17 -6.25
C ALA A 209 9.42 -5.27 -6.45
N VAL A 210 10.15 -4.19 -6.16
CA VAL A 210 11.62 -4.21 -6.31
C VAL A 210 12.28 -5.29 -5.42
N SER A 211 11.64 -5.68 -4.32
CA SER A 211 12.07 -6.81 -3.50
C SER A 211 12.14 -8.14 -4.24
N ASP A 212 11.31 -8.32 -5.29
CA ASP A 212 11.25 -9.57 -6.05
C ASP A 212 12.53 -9.82 -6.84
N TYR A 213 13.25 -8.76 -7.23
CA TYR A 213 14.57 -8.88 -7.86
C TYR A 213 15.66 -9.41 -6.91
N LEU A 214 15.45 -9.33 -5.60
CA LEU A 214 16.46 -9.64 -4.59
C LEU A 214 16.09 -10.83 -3.71
N LEU A 215 14.80 -10.97 -3.37
CA LEU A 215 14.36 -11.87 -2.31
C LEU A 215 13.39 -12.96 -2.80
N GLU A 216 12.65 -12.69 -3.87
CA GLU A 216 11.57 -13.58 -4.35
C GLU A 216 11.64 -13.74 -5.88
N PRO A 217 12.78 -14.23 -6.44
CA PRO A 217 13.00 -14.31 -7.87
C PRO A 217 11.98 -15.21 -8.59
N ASP A 218 11.51 -16.28 -7.93
CA ASP A 218 10.46 -17.16 -8.46
C ASP A 218 9.19 -16.42 -8.86
N THR A 219 8.88 -15.33 -8.16
CA THR A 219 7.73 -14.47 -8.47
C THR A 219 7.90 -13.78 -9.82
N LEU A 220 9.10 -13.28 -10.11
CA LEU A 220 9.42 -12.67 -11.41
C LEU A 220 9.44 -13.71 -12.53
N MET A 221 10.12 -14.84 -12.33
CA MET A 221 10.16 -15.95 -13.30
C MET A 221 8.76 -16.47 -13.60
N GLY A 222 7.93 -16.66 -12.58
CA GLY A 222 6.52 -17.07 -12.72
C GLY A 222 5.69 -16.05 -13.52
N GLY A 223 5.90 -14.75 -13.29
CA GLY A 223 5.27 -13.69 -14.06
C GLY A 223 5.66 -13.74 -15.54
N ALA A 224 6.95 -13.82 -15.84
CA ALA A 224 7.47 -13.94 -17.21
C ALA A 224 6.99 -15.21 -17.90
N ALA A 225 6.97 -16.34 -17.19
CA ALA A 225 6.48 -17.62 -17.69
C ALA A 225 4.98 -17.54 -18.10
N VAL A 226 4.14 -16.90 -17.29
CA VAL A 226 2.74 -16.66 -17.60
C VAL A 226 2.60 -15.77 -18.84
N MET A 227 3.37 -14.69 -18.93
CA MET A 227 3.34 -13.80 -20.09
C MET A 227 3.76 -14.52 -21.37
N LYS A 228 4.82 -15.33 -21.33
CA LYS A 228 5.26 -16.17 -22.45
C LYS A 228 4.20 -17.20 -22.85
N ALA A 229 3.70 -17.97 -21.90
CA ALA A 229 2.70 -19.03 -22.17
C ALA A 229 1.40 -18.49 -22.78
N THR A 230 1.06 -17.25 -22.49
CA THR A 230 -0.17 -16.60 -23.00
C THR A 230 0.06 -15.75 -24.26
N GLY A 231 1.29 -15.62 -24.74
CA GLY A 231 1.66 -14.70 -25.83
C GLY A 231 1.42 -13.23 -25.48
N GLY A 232 1.55 -12.85 -24.21
CA GLY A 232 1.32 -11.50 -23.74
C GLY A 232 2.37 -10.52 -24.24
N SER A 233 1.95 -9.37 -24.75
CA SER A 233 2.84 -8.26 -25.11
C SER A 233 3.11 -7.41 -23.88
N TRP A 234 4.34 -7.42 -23.38
CA TRP A 234 4.71 -6.75 -22.13
C TRP A 234 6.16 -6.23 -22.15
N THR A 235 6.48 -5.39 -21.18
CA THR A 235 7.83 -4.90 -20.95
C THR A 235 8.01 -4.49 -19.48
N ILE A 236 9.26 -4.48 -19.02
CA ILE A 236 9.68 -3.82 -17.77
C ILE A 236 10.43 -2.54 -18.15
N GLY A 237 10.15 -1.44 -17.44
CA GLY A 237 10.90 -0.20 -17.64
C GLY A 237 12.19 -0.18 -16.81
N THR A 238 13.17 0.60 -17.27
CA THR A 238 14.39 0.89 -16.50
C THR A 238 14.26 2.09 -15.58
N ARG A 239 13.15 2.82 -15.65
CA ARG A 239 12.85 3.97 -14.80
C ARG A 239 11.56 3.70 -14.03
N ASN A 240 11.52 4.08 -12.75
CA ASN A 240 10.33 3.91 -11.90
C ASN A 240 9.72 2.50 -11.98
N PHE A 241 10.56 1.46 -12.10
CA PHE A 241 10.13 0.08 -12.30
C PHE A 241 9.63 -0.62 -11.05
N ASP A 242 9.66 0.04 -9.89
CA ASP A 242 9.21 -0.47 -8.61
C ASP A 242 7.73 -0.18 -8.38
N GLY A 243 6.92 -1.22 -8.29
CA GLY A 243 5.49 -1.11 -7.95
C GLY A 243 5.22 -0.76 -6.48
N ILE A 244 6.23 -0.79 -5.60
CA ILE A 244 6.06 -0.44 -4.20
C ILE A 244 5.80 1.06 -4.04
N ASN A 245 4.84 1.41 -3.20
CA ASN A 245 4.48 2.79 -2.93
C ASN A 245 4.19 2.99 -1.43
N TYR A 246 5.22 3.33 -0.68
CA TYR A 246 5.09 3.56 0.76
C TYR A 246 4.25 4.80 1.10
N GLY A 247 4.02 5.74 0.19
CA GLY A 247 3.08 6.84 0.35
C GLY A 247 1.67 6.37 0.74
N LEU A 248 1.28 5.16 0.30
CA LEU A 248 0.03 4.53 0.70
C LEU A 248 -0.15 4.48 2.23
N PHE A 249 0.92 4.40 3.00
CA PHE A 249 0.85 4.23 4.45
C PHE A 249 0.80 5.53 5.24
N TYR A 250 1.26 6.66 4.65
CA TYR A 250 1.42 7.87 5.45
C TYR A 250 1.24 9.22 4.72
N SER A 251 1.06 9.25 3.38
CA SER A 251 0.88 10.54 2.68
C SER A 251 0.21 10.38 1.33
N ASP A 252 -0.95 11.01 1.13
CA ASP A 252 -1.62 11.01 -0.18
C ASP A 252 -0.83 11.84 -1.20
N ARG A 253 -0.11 12.85 -0.76
CA ARG A 253 0.77 13.66 -1.63
C ARG A 253 1.89 12.81 -2.21
N LEU A 254 2.56 12.01 -1.39
CA LEU A 254 3.63 11.12 -1.85
C LEU A 254 3.07 9.93 -2.64
N LEU A 255 1.94 9.35 -2.21
CA LEU A 255 1.22 8.35 -2.98
C LEU A 255 0.95 8.85 -4.41
N GLY A 256 0.43 10.07 -4.54
CA GLY A 256 0.13 10.68 -5.85
C GLY A 256 1.37 10.90 -6.71
N ARG A 257 2.49 11.37 -6.14
CA ARG A 257 3.75 11.55 -6.87
C ARG A 257 4.29 10.24 -7.44
N ILE A 258 4.29 9.17 -6.63
CA ILE A 258 4.82 7.86 -7.06
C ILE A 258 3.95 7.26 -8.17
N VAL A 259 2.62 7.22 -8.02
CA VAL A 259 1.77 6.68 -9.10
C VAL A 259 1.80 7.55 -10.36
N SER A 260 2.10 8.85 -10.25
CA SER A 260 2.34 9.70 -11.42
C SER A 260 3.61 9.31 -12.14
N ALA A 261 4.68 8.97 -11.42
CA ALA A 261 5.92 8.48 -12.00
C ALA A 261 5.74 7.12 -12.71
N GLU A 262 4.94 6.20 -12.14
CA GLU A 262 4.55 4.94 -12.81
C GLU A 262 3.80 5.21 -14.13
N VAL A 263 2.86 6.16 -14.13
CA VAL A 263 2.12 6.55 -15.35
C VAL A 263 3.03 7.24 -16.38
N ASP A 264 4.00 8.03 -15.95
CA ASP A 264 4.97 8.65 -16.85
C ASP A 264 5.89 7.59 -17.49
N GLU A 265 6.27 6.55 -16.75
CA GLU A 265 6.99 5.41 -17.30
C GLU A 265 6.15 4.62 -18.32
N LEU A 266 4.87 4.37 -18.01
CA LEU A 266 3.94 3.79 -19.00
C LEU A 266 3.90 4.59 -20.29
N ARG A 267 3.85 5.92 -20.19
CA ARG A 267 3.84 6.83 -21.37
C ARG A 267 5.15 6.81 -22.12
N ARG A 268 6.28 6.82 -21.40
CA ARG A 268 7.63 6.73 -22.01
C ARG A 268 7.75 5.50 -22.89
N LEU A 269 7.25 4.37 -22.41
CA LEU A 269 7.27 3.09 -23.11
C LEU A 269 6.11 2.91 -24.09
N LYS A 270 5.25 3.92 -24.26
CA LYS A 270 4.05 3.85 -25.12
C LYS A 270 3.16 2.65 -24.79
N GLY A 271 3.17 2.22 -23.52
CA GLY A 271 2.36 1.13 -23.02
C GLY A 271 0.88 1.49 -22.90
N LYS A 272 0.00 0.49 -22.86
CA LYS A 272 -1.45 0.73 -22.79
C LYS A 272 -2.03 0.50 -21.42
N LYS A 273 -1.48 -0.42 -20.63
CA LYS A 273 -1.99 -0.85 -19.33
C LYS A 273 -0.84 -1.03 -18.35
N ILE A 274 -1.11 -0.76 -17.10
CA ILE A 274 -0.20 -1.05 -15.99
C ILE A 274 -0.51 -2.45 -15.49
N LEU A 275 0.52 -3.31 -15.46
CA LEU A 275 0.49 -4.62 -14.84
C LEU A 275 1.28 -4.55 -13.54
N ILE A 276 0.63 -4.82 -12.41
CA ILE A 276 1.27 -4.86 -11.10
C ILE A 276 1.57 -6.31 -10.75
N GLY A 277 2.70 -6.55 -10.12
CA GLY A 277 3.08 -7.87 -9.59
C GLY A 277 2.11 -8.38 -8.52
N GLU A 278 2.50 -9.43 -7.81
CA GLU A 278 1.69 -10.07 -6.78
C GLU A 278 1.48 -9.20 -5.53
N CYS A 279 2.36 -8.23 -5.30
CA CYS A 279 2.35 -7.38 -4.11
C CYS A 279 0.99 -6.68 -3.91
N GLY A 280 0.28 -7.07 -2.85
CA GLY A 280 -1.03 -6.49 -2.53
C GLY A 280 -0.97 -5.02 -2.15
N HIS A 281 0.15 -4.54 -1.62
CA HIS A 281 0.41 -3.15 -1.32
C HIS A 281 0.56 -2.33 -2.62
N ALA A 282 1.40 -2.77 -3.54
CA ALA A 282 1.57 -2.16 -4.86
C ALA A 282 0.23 -2.11 -5.62
N SER A 283 -0.50 -3.22 -5.66
CA SER A 283 -1.83 -3.29 -6.29
C SER A 283 -2.82 -2.29 -5.70
N ARG A 284 -2.85 -2.13 -4.38
CA ARG A 284 -3.75 -1.16 -3.76
C ARG A 284 -3.35 0.28 -4.06
N SER A 285 -2.06 0.60 -4.02
CA SER A 285 -1.58 1.94 -4.33
C SER A 285 -1.89 2.33 -5.77
N ALA A 286 -1.62 1.45 -6.74
CA ALA A 286 -1.90 1.70 -8.14
C ALA A 286 -3.41 1.76 -8.43
N LYS A 287 -4.21 0.76 -8.00
CA LYS A 287 -5.66 0.72 -8.25
C LYS A 287 -6.45 1.87 -7.61
N VAL A 288 -5.98 2.43 -6.50
CA VAL A 288 -6.60 3.60 -5.84
C VAL A 288 -5.96 4.90 -6.31
N GLY A 289 -4.64 4.96 -6.34
CA GLY A 289 -3.87 6.17 -6.59
C GLY A 289 -3.97 6.64 -8.04
N ILE A 290 -3.80 5.75 -9.00
CA ILE A 290 -3.80 6.11 -10.43
C ILE A 290 -5.13 6.74 -10.86
N PRO A 291 -6.30 6.17 -10.58
CA PRO A 291 -7.56 6.85 -10.89
C PRO A 291 -7.76 8.16 -10.11
N THR A 292 -7.21 8.25 -8.89
CA THR A 292 -7.38 9.44 -8.05
C THR A 292 -6.53 10.62 -8.51
N PHE A 293 -5.28 10.37 -8.91
CA PHE A 293 -4.29 11.41 -9.16
C PHE A 293 -3.90 11.58 -10.64
N CYS A 294 -4.15 10.57 -11.49
CA CYS A 294 -3.62 10.52 -12.86
C CYS A 294 -4.70 10.55 -13.96
N GLY A 295 -5.80 11.26 -13.77
CA GLY A 295 -6.77 11.51 -14.84
C GLY A 295 -8.17 10.96 -14.64
N GLY A 296 -8.51 10.46 -13.47
CA GLY A 296 -9.87 10.00 -13.15
C GLY A 296 -10.36 8.90 -14.11
N LYS A 297 -11.41 9.17 -14.87
CA LYS A 297 -11.97 8.22 -15.85
C LYS A 297 -11.05 7.93 -17.05
N ASN A 298 -10.08 8.81 -17.31
CA ASN A 298 -9.09 8.66 -18.39
C ASN A 298 -7.77 8.08 -17.91
N ALA A 299 -7.69 7.65 -16.63
CA ALA A 299 -6.52 7.00 -16.09
C ALA A 299 -6.26 5.67 -16.80
N PRO A 300 -4.98 5.27 -16.98
CA PRO A 300 -4.67 3.98 -17.58
C PRO A 300 -5.24 2.83 -16.74
N PRO A 301 -5.68 1.73 -17.39
CA PRO A 301 -6.13 0.54 -16.68
C PRO A 301 -5.00 -0.08 -15.85
N VAL A 302 -5.34 -0.52 -14.65
CA VAL A 302 -4.44 -1.22 -13.72
C VAL A 302 -4.95 -2.64 -13.51
N ILE A 303 -4.09 -3.61 -13.79
CA ILE A 303 -4.36 -5.05 -13.65
C ILE A 303 -3.28 -5.65 -12.77
N ASN A 304 -3.65 -6.55 -11.86
CA ASN A 304 -2.68 -7.34 -11.10
C ASN A 304 -2.37 -8.63 -11.87
N ILE A 305 -1.15 -9.18 -11.71
CA ILE A 305 -0.71 -10.42 -12.37
C ILE A 305 -1.67 -11.60 -12.06
N MET A 306 -2.25 -11.67 -10.87
CA MET A 306 -3.23 -12.71 -10.51
C MET A 306 -4.53 -12.57 -11.30
N GLU A 307 -5.00 -11.35 -11.56
CA GLU A 307 -6.18 -11.12 -12.42
C GLU A 307 -5.87 -11.50 -13.87
N TYR A 308 -4.66 -11.18 -14.33
CA TYR A 308 -4.20 -11.55 -15.69
C TYR A 308 -4.12 -13.07 -15.85
N THR A 309 -3.44 -13.76 -14.91
CA THR A 309 -3.26 -15.21 -14.91
C THR A 309 -4.60 -15.94 -14.86
N HIS A 310 -5.47 -15.55 -13.94
CA HIS A 310 -6.80 -16.13 -13.82
C HIS A 310 -7.62 -15.95 -15.11
N LYS A 311 -7.63 -14.74 -15.66
CA LYS A 311 -8.34 -14.48 -16.91
C LYS A 311 -7.78 -15.33 -18.06
N ALA A 312 -6.48 -15.47 -18.16
CA ALA A 312 -5.84 -16.29 -19.18
C ALA A 312 -6.18 -17.79 -19.01
N LEU A 313 -6.31 -18.26 -17.78
CA LEU A 313 -6.75 -19.63 -17.47
C LEU A 313 -8.21 -19.86 -17.90
N VAL A 314 -9.11 -18.96 -17.51
CA VAL A 314 -10.55 -19.04 -17.86
C VAL A 314 -10.77 -18.94 -19.37
N ASP A 315 -10.05 -18.06 -20.07
CA ASP A 315 -10.11 -17.89 -21.52
C ASP A 315 -9.44 -19.07 -22.28
N GLY A 316 -8.80 -20.02 -21.58
CA GLY A 316 -8.09 -21.16 -22.18
C GLY A 316 -6.77 -20.81 -22.88
N ARG A 317 -6.28 -19.57 -22.71
CA ARG A 317 -4.98 -19.12 -23.24
C ARG A 317 -3.82 -19.67 -22.41
N LEU A 318 -4.01 -19.83 -21.11
CA LEU A 318 -3.06 -20.49 -20.21
C LEU A 318 -3.53 -21.92 -19.94
N LYS A 319 -2.69 -22.89 -20.24
CA LYS A 319 -2.93 -24.29 -19.93
C LYS A 319 -2.02 -24.71 -18.76
N VAL A 320 -2.61 -25.24 -17.72
CA VAL A 320 -1.91 -25.72 -16.53
C VAL A 320 -2.07 -27.22 -16.38
N LYS A 321 -1.10 -27.88 -15.75
CA LYS A 321 -1.18 -29.28 -15.40
C LYS A 321 -1.93 -29.44 -14.08
N SER A 322 -3.12 -30.02 -14.13
CA SER A 322 -3.88 -30.31 -12.91
C SER A 322 -3.12 -31.26 -11.99
N GLY A 323 -3.12 -30.98 -10.69
CA GLY A 323 -2.41 -31.76 -9.68
C GLY A 323 -0.89 -31.69 -9.80
N ALA A 324 -0.33 -30.66 -10.42
CA ALA A 324 1.11 -30.43 -10.50
C ALA A 324 1.73 -30.27 -9.11
N ILE A 325 0.99 -29.67 -8.18
CA ILE A 325 1.37 -29.51 -6.77
C ILE A 325 0.66 -30.62 -6.00
N SER A 326 1.45 -31.54 -5.42
CA SER A 326 0.96 -32.74 -4.69
C SER A 326 0.71 -32.46 -3.22
N GLU A 327 1.37 -31.46 -2.67
CA GLU A 327 1.30 -31.06 -1.28
C GLU A 327 -0.06 -30.46 -0.95
N ARG A 328 -0.45 -30.50 0.33
CA ARG A 328 -1.61 -29.78 0.82
C ARG A 328 -1.32 -28.29 0.88
N VAL A 329 -2.13 -27.50 0.17
CA VAL A 329 -1.97 -26.05 0.04
C VAL A 329 -3.17 -25.33 0.59
N THR A 330 -2.94 -24.22 1.29
CA THR A 330 -3.97 -23.24 1.67
C THR A 330 -3.54 -21.83 1.24
N TYR A 331 -4.49 -20.92 1.14
CA TYR A 331 -4.25 -19.55 0.72
C TYR A 331 -4.58 -18.55 1.81
N HIS A 332 -3.63 -17.68 2.14
CA HIS A 332 -3.85 -16.56 3.05
C HIS A 332 -4.17 -15.28 2.27
N ASP A 333 -5.39 -14.77 2.41
CA ASP A 333 -5.84 -13.54 1.76
C ASP A 333 -4.95 -12.33 2.08
N PRO A 334 -4.25 -11.73 1.10
CA PRO A 334 -3.49 -10.51 1.31
C PRO A 334 -4.42 -9.33 1.65
N CYS A 335 -4.08 -8.62 2.74
CA CYS A 335 -4.98 -7.61 3.30
C CYS A 335 -5.34 -6.47 2.34
N ASN A 336 -4.44 -6.08 1.44
CA ASN A 336 -4.63 -4.92 0.59
C ASN A 336 -5.46 -5.19 -0.66
N ILE A 337 -5.48 -6.41 -1.17
CA ILE A 337 -6.29 -6.79 -2.34
C ILE A 337 -7.59 -7.49 -1.94
N ALA A 338 -7.56 -8.48 -1.09
CA ALA A 338 -8.76 -9.23 -0.70
C ALA A 338 -9.77 -8.35 0.04
N ARG A 339 -9.34 -7.53 1.02
CA ARG A 339 -10.25 -6.65 1.76
C ARG A 339 -10.75 -5.46 0.96
N SER A 340 -10.14 -5.18 -0.18
CA SER A 340 -10.65 -4.23 -1.17
C SER A 340 -11.65 -4.86 -2.13
N LYS A 341 -11.86 -6.18 -2.05
CA LYS A 341 -12.77 -6.99 -2.88
C LYS A 341 -12.42 -6.99 -4.38
N TRP A 342 -11.16 -6.82 -4.73
CA TRP A 342 -10.72 -6.87 -6.12
C TRP A 342 -10.32 -8.28 -6.54
N ILE A 343 -9.56 -8.98 -5.70
CA ILE A 343 -8.99 -10.29 -5.96
C ILE A 343 -9.31 -11.17 -4.74
N ILE A 344 -10.27 -12.08 -4.89
CA ILE A 344 -10.72 -13.01 -3.85
C ILE A 344 -10.74 -14.42 -4.41
N ASN A 345 -11.51 -14.66 -5.48
CA ASN A 345 -11.70 -15.97 -6.07
C ASN A 345 -10.54 -16.36 -6.99
N GLN A 346 -9.94 -15.39 -7.66
CA GLN A 346 -8.90 -15.64 -8.66
C GLN A 346 -7.74 -16.52 -8.17
N PRO A 347 -7.09 -16.21 -7.01
CA PRO A 347 -6.04 -17.10 -6.50
C PRO A 347 -6.55 -18.50 -6.16
N ARG A 348 -7.78 -18.60 -5.62
CA ARG A 348 -8.39 -19.87 -5.27
C ARG A 348 -8.62 -20.76 -6.49
N GLU A 349 -9.23 -20.20 -7.51
CA GLU A 349 -9.49 -20.90 -8.79
C GLU A 349 -8.19 -21.30 -9.51
N ILE A 350 -7.12 -20.48 -9.40
CA ILE A 350 -5.80 -20.86 -9.92
C ILE A 350 -5.23 -22.04 -9.11
N LEU A 351 -5.30 -21.99 -7.78
CA LEU A 351 -4.80 -23.07 -6.92
C LEU A 351 -5.58 -24.36 -7.09
N GLU A 352 -6.91 -24.28 -7.18
CA GLU A 352 -7.76 -25.44 -7.48
C GLU A 352 -7.41 -26.12 -8.82
N ALA A 353 -6.97 -25.33 -9.81
CA ALA A 353 -6.59 -25.85 -11.11
C ALA A 353 -5.23 -26.61 -11.09
N ILE A 354 -4.29 -26.21 -10.21
CA ILE A 354 -2.91 -26.73 -10.20
C ILE A 354 -2.60 -27.64 -9.01
N CYS A 355 -3.32 -27.51 -7.89
CA CYS A 355 -3.06 -28.32 -6.69
C CYS A 355 -3.91 -29.58 -6.68
N LYS A 356 -3.36 -30.66 -6.14
CA LYS A 356 -4.08 -31.92 -5.89
C LYS A 356 -4.95 -31.83 -4.63
N ASP A 357 -4.47 -31.16 -3.59
CA ASP A 357 -5.11 -31.01 -2.27
C ASP A 357 -5.09 -29.53 -1.85
N TYR A 358 -6.04 -28.76 -2.36
CA TYR A 358 -6.25 -27.36 -1.96
C TYR A 358 -7.35 -27.28 -0.90
N VAL A 359 -7.07 -26.52 0.19
CA VAL A 359 -7.99 -26.29 1.30
C VAL A 359 -8.13 -24.77 1.51
N ASP A 360 -9.37 -24.22 1.36
CA ASP A 360 -9.64 -22.78 1.59
C ASP A 360 -9.70 -22.44 3.08
#